data_c81ad39b6807d28b55d41bdf2f8b6051
#
_entry.id   c81ad39b6807d28b55d41bdf2f8b6051
#
_cell.length_a   1.000
_cell.length_b   1.000
_cell.length_c   1.000
_cell.angle_alpha   90.00
_cell.angle_beta   90.00
_cell.angle_gamma   90.00
#
_symmetry.space_group_name_H-M   'P 1'
#
loop_
_entity.id
_entity.type
_entity.pdbx_description
1 polymer ?
#
loop_
_entity_poly.entity_id
_entity_poly.type
_entity_poly.pdbx_seq_one_letter_code
_entity_poly.pdbx_strand_id
1 'polypeptide(L)'
;MYAAPLSAQELGQRPLEDVPTPPPAPETDAAGNRQVAFESDQISYDENGETLTATGNVVLRSGDRSVRADTVTYNRTTGQILATGRVRFVDENGNQLFTERVELTDQFEAGMMEDLLIALRQGGRLAARTGERTGDGAIALSDAAYSGCPVETPEGCPKDPTWRITADRVVYDPNTDKVRFSGAFLEIFGLRLLPLPALVINTTGQAQSGFLVPNLQVSQNNGVEVSQGYYWRLAPNQDLTANATVFTEAPPMVDAQWRHLTDKGAYQVTGYLTASKRVPDPADPAATERDLRGYLFTNGTFQFDPNWGLTGSVRLASDRTFLRRYDISYDDRLRTMANLERIDAISYLSVAGWYTQTLRQFDEQGQIPIALPAIDYRKRLTNPVLGGTVQLQANTLALFRP
;
A
#
# COMPACT_ATOMS: atom_id res chain seq x y z
N MET A 1 -5.82 -26.23 -24.37
CA MET A 1 -4.59 -25.90 -23.65
C MET A 1 -4.79 -24.55 -22.99
N TYR A 2 -5.10 -24.54 -21.72
CA TYR A 2 -5.26 -23.31 -20.93
C TYR A 2 -3.92 -23.01 -20.25
N ALA A 3 -3.32 -21.89 -20.60
CA ALA A 3 -2.16 -21.37 -19.88
C ALA A 3 -2.63 -20.73 -18.57
N ALA A 4 -2.12 -21.19 -17.44
CA ALA A 4 -2.33 -20.60 -16.14
C ALA A 4 -1.62 -19.23 -16.06
N PRO A 5 -2.19 -18.22 -15.38
CA PRO A 5 -1.52 -16.94 -15.17
C PRO A 5 -0.36 -17.13 -14.19
N LEU A 6 0.84 -16.76 -14.62
CA LEU A 6 2.01 -16.63 -13.75
C LEU A 6 1.73 -15.60 -12.66
N SER A 7 1.89 -16.02 -11.42
CA SER A 7 1.74 -15.15 -10.25
C SER A 7 2.91 -14.15 -10.20
N ALA A 8 2.60 -12.90 -9.86
CA ALA A 8 3.56 -11.80 -9.77
C ALA A 8 4.61 -11.93 -8.64
N GLN A 9 4.81 -13.13 -8.09
CA GLN A 9 5.73 -13.41 -6.98
C GLN A 9 7.11 -13.95 -7.40
N GLU A 10 7.36 -14.19 -8.69
CA GLU A 10 8.63 -14.77 -9.16
C GLU A 10 9.58 -13.81 -9.86
N LEU A 11 9.34 -12.49 -9.80
CA LEU A 11 10.30 -11.52 -10.29
C LEU A 11 11.31 -11.14 -9.19
N GLY A 12 12.33 -12.01 -9.06
CA GLY A 12 13.70 -11.60 -8.76
C GLY A 12 13.93 -10.89 -7.43
N GLN A 13 13.71 -11.57 -6.30
CA GLN A 13 14.59 -11.36 -5.15
C GLN A 13 15.93 -12.04 -5.48
N ARG A 14 16.88 -11.30 -6.06
CA ARG A 14 18.28 -11.70 -5.86
C ARG A 14 18.52 -11.65 -4.35
N PRO A 15 19.05 -12.73 -3.73
CA PRO A 15 19.54 -12.64 -2.36
C PRO A 15 20.53 -11.47 -2.35
N LEU A 16 20.33 -10.51 -1.45
CA LEU A 16 21.41 -9.61 -1.07
C LEU A 16 22.59 -10.54 -0.77
N GLU A 17 23.74 -10.35 -1.47
CA GLU A 17 24.95 -11.13 -1.21
C GLU A 17 25.04 -11.32 0.30
N ASP A 18 25.29 -12.55 0.74
CA ASP A 18 25.50 -12.90 2.13
C ASP A 18 26.57 -11.97 2.70
N VAL A 19 26.10 -10.86 3.28
CA VAL A 19 26.97 -10.04 4.13
C VAL A 19 27.29 -10.93 5.31
N PRO A 20 28.56 -11.31 5.56
CA PRO A 20 28.92 -12.17 6.66
C PRO A 20 28.27 -11.61 7.92
N THR A 21 27.50 -12.43 8.60
CA THR A 21 26.84 -12.06 9.86
C THR A 21 27.92 -11.53 10.77
N PRO A 22 27.87 -10.23 11.18
CA PRO A 22 28.87 -9.72 12.09
C PRO A 22 28.89 -10.54 13.38
N PRO A 23 30.05 -10.79 13.98
CA PRO A 23 30.11 -11.43 15.30
C PRO A 23 29.24 -10.64 16.28
N PRO A 24 28.61 -11.31 17.25
CA PRO A 24 27.75 -10.66 18.23
C PRO A 24 28.52 -9.48 18.88
N ALA A 25 27.82 -8.34 19.01
CA ALA A 25 28.38 -7.18 19.68
C ALA A 25 28.79 -7.55 21.10
N PRO A 26 29.90 -7.03 21.63
CA PRO A 26 30.26 -7.24 23.01
C PRO A 26 29.14 -6.72 23.93
N GLU A 27 28.82 -7.48 24.94
CA GLU A 27 27.86 -7.10 25.99
C GLU A 27 28.35 -5.81 26.68
N THR A 28 27.44 -5.09 27.34
CA THR A 28 27.76 -3.91 28.14
C THR A 28 28.84 -4.24 29.17
N ASP A 29 29.72 -3.27 29.45
CA ASP A 29 30.72 -3.41 30.53
C ASP A 29 30.04 -3.54 31.90
N ALA A 30 30.85 -3.87 32.94
CA ALA A 30 30.36 -4.01 34.30
C ALA A 30 29.73 -2.71 34.89
N ALA A 31 29.86 -1.59 34.23
CA ALA A 31 29.28 -0.28 34.55
C ALA A 31 28.01 0.04 33.74
N GLY A 32 27.57 -0.86 32.84
CA GLY A 32 26.37 -0.68 31.99
C GLY A 32 26.59 0.20 30.76
N ASN A 33 27.84 0.57 30.46
CA ASN A 33 28.15 1.35 29.25
C ASN A 33 28.17 0.43 28.02
N ARG A 34 27.55 0.87 26.92
CA ARG A 34 27.64 0.16 25.64
C ARG A 34 29.07 0.13 25.14
N GLN A 35 29.61 -1.06 24.94
CA GLN A 35 30.92 -1.21 24.31
C GLN A 35 30.80 -0.97 22.80
N VAL A 36 31.67 -0.13 22.26
CA VAL A 36 31.85 0.06 20.83
C VAL A 36 33.01 -0.80 20.36
N ALA A 37 32.73 -1.82 19.57
CA ALA A 37 33.80 -2.60 18.94
C ALA A 37 34.38 -1.77 17.76
N PHE A 38 35.70 -1.75 17.68
CA PHE A 38 36.42 -0.94 16.73
C PHE A 38 37.49 -1.78 16.03
N GLU A 39 37.55 -1.74 14.71
CA GLU A 39 38.53 -2.40 13.85
C GLU A 39 39.05 -1.40 12.82
N SER A 40 40.34 -1.40 12.54
CA SER A 40 40.99 -0.60 11.48
C SER A 40 42.37 -1.17 11.11
N ASP A 41 42.87 -0.81 9.93
CA ASP A 41 44.23 -1.23 9.51
C ASP A 41 45.32 -0.47 10.28
N GLN A 42 45.06 0.81 10.60
CA GLN A 42 46.02 1.65 11.30
C GLN A 42 45.30 2.63 12.24
N ILE A 43 45.88 2.85 13.41
CA ILE A 43 45.42 3.85 14.39
C ILE A 43 46.62 4.79 14.71
N SER A 44 46.34 6.09 14.69
CA SER A 44 47.27 7.13 15.12
C SER A 44 46.60 8.00 16.19
N TYR A 45 47.39 8.41 17.16
CA TYR A 45 46.98 9.32 18.22
C TYR A 45 47.82 10.59 18.20
N ASP A 46 47.17 11.75 18.15
CA ASP A 46 47.82 13.07 18.29
C ASP A 46 47.58 13.61 19.70
N GLU A 47 48.63 13.61 20.52
CA GLU A 47 48.56 14.09 21.90
C GLU A 47 48.27 15.60 22.01
N ASN A 48 48.69 16.41 21.03
CA ASN A 48 48.50 17.86 21.05
C ASN A 48 47.08 18.27 20.67
N GLY A 49 46.43 17.49 19.80
CA GLY A 49 45.05 17.70 19.35
C GLY A 49 44.02 16.82 20.05
N GLU A 50 44.47 15.92 20.97
CA GLU A 50 43.62 14.91 21.62
C GLU A 50 42.71 14.14 20.62
N THR A 51 43.27 13.91 19.42
CA THR A 51 42.54 13.24 18.33
C THR A 51 43.06 11.83 18.07
N LEU A 52 42.13 10.90 17.97
CA LEU A 52 42.34 9.52 17.53
C LEU A 52 41.91 9.39 16.08
N THR A 53 42.81 9.03 15.19
CA THR A 53 42.50 8.80 13.78
C THR A 53 42.74 7.34 13.42
N ALA A 54 41.73 6.71 12.92
CA ALA A 54 41.74 5.36 12.35
C ALA A 54 41.68 5.44 10.83
N THR A 55 42.50 4.68 10.15
CA THR A 55 42.55 4.64 8.69
C THR A 55 42.56 3.19 8.18
N GLY A 56 41.96 3.00 7.02
CA GLY A 56 41.87 1.72 6.32
C GLY A 56 40.81 0.79 6.92
N ASN A 57 39.80 0.46 6.13
CA ASN A 57 38.72 -0.49 6.46
C ASN A 57 38.16 -0.31 7.87
N VAL A 58 37.93 0.93 8.28
CA VAL A 58 37.45 1.23 9.64
C VAL A 58 36.04 0.68 9.82
N VAL A 59 35.82 -0.10 10.89
CA VAL A 59 34.51 -0.65 11.26
C VAL A 59 34.24 -0.33 12.72
N LEU A 60 33.13 0.35 12.96
CA LEU A 60 32.57 0.60 14.29
C LEU A 60 31.28 -0.19 14.46
N ARG A 61 31.12 -0.85 15.60
CA ARG A 61 29.90 -1.60 15.92
C ARG A 61 29.43 -1.26 17.33
N SER A 62 28.12 -1.02 17.46
CA SER A 62 27.45 -0.79 18.74
C SER A 62 26.05 -1.43 18.69
N GLY A 63 25.88 -2.58 19.31
CA GLY A 63 24.68 -3.38 19.18
C GLY A 63 24.43 -3.81 17.73
N ASP A 64 23.21 -3.61 17.24
CA ASP A 64 22.81 -3.92 15.86
C ASP A 64 23.16 -2.83 14.84
N ARG A 65 23.89 -1.77 15.27
CA ARG A 65 24.32 -0.67 14.43
C ARG A 65 25.78 -0.86 14.02
N SER A 66 26.08 -0.54 12.76
CA SER A 66 27.47 -0.57 12.29
C SER A 66 27.77 0.61 11.36
N VAL A 67 29.00 1.14 11.49
CA VAL A 67 29.55 2.17 10.59
C VAL A 67 30.79 1.61 9.95
N ARG A 68 30.92 1.76 8.63
CA ARG A 68 32.16 1.51 7.89
C ARG A 68 32.58 2.80 7.21
N ALA A 69 33.89 3.07 7.18
CA ALA A 69 34.46 4.24 6.55
C ALA A 69 35.93 3.97 6.12
N ASP A 70 36.49 4.81 5.28
CA ASP A 70 37.91 4.74 4.96
C ASP A 70 38.75 5.37 6.07
N THR A 71 38.25 6.45 6.72
CA THR A 71 38.90 7.13 7.83
C THR A 71 37.86 7.57 8.86
N VAL A 72 38.19 7.40 10.13
CA VAL A 72 37.42 7.92 11.26
C VAL A 72 38.34 8.68 12.20
N THR A 73 38.00 9.93 12.49
CA THR A 73 38.69 10.77 13.47
C THR A 73 37.76 11.02 14.65
N TYR A 74 38.24 10.74 15.85
CA TYR A 74 37.55 11.02 17.11
C TYR A 74 38.30 12.07 17.90
N ASN A 75 37.63 13.17 18.23
CA ASN A 75 38.21 14.22 19.08
C ASN A 75 37.73 14.00 20.53
N ARG A 76 38.63 13.68 21.43
CA ARG A 76 38.33 13.37 22.83
C ARG A 76 37.85 14.57 23.64
N THR A 77 38.26 15.78 23.27
CA THR A 77 37.86 17.01 23.97
C THR A 77 36.44 17.42 23.61
N THR A 78 36.07 17.32 22.33
CA THR A 78 34.73 17.75 21.86
C THR A 78 33.74 16.61 21.80
N GLY A 79 34.19 15.36 21.86
CA GLY A 79 33.35 14.19 21.65
C GLY A 79 32.85 14.02 20.19
N GLN A 80 33.44 14.77 19.23
CA GLN A 80 33.08 14.69 17.84
C GLN A 80 33.73 13.52 17.13
N ILE A 81 32.93 12.84 16.30
CA ILE A 81 33.38 11.78 15.39
C ILE A 81 33.19 12.27 13.96
N LEU A 82 34.26 12.27 13.19
CA LEU A 82 34.23 12.55 11.76
C LEU A 82 34.59 11.28 11.00
N ALA A 83 33.63 10.73 10.23
CA ALA A 83 33.88 9.63 9.32
C ALA A 83 33.89 10.14 7.87
N THR A 84 34.90 9.74 7.09
CA THR A 84 35.07 10.16 5.70
C THR A 84 35.46 8.99 4.80
N GLY A 85 35.07 9.08 3.52
CA GLY A 85 35.35 8.13 2.47
C GLY A 85 34.49 6.87 2.57
N ARG A 86 33.62 6.68 1.59
CA ARG A 86 32.72 5.52 1.43
C ARG A 86 32.01 5.11 2.72
N VAL A 87 31.49 6.09 3.45
CA VAL A 87 30.81 5.85 4.73
C VAL A 87 29.53 5.06 4.47
N ARG A 88 29.40 3.92 5.16
CA ARG A 88 28.20 3.09 5.18
C ARG A 88 27.76 2.87 6.61
N PHE A 89 26.57 3.33 6.93
CA PHE A 89 25.90 3.10 8.21
C PHE A 89 24.75 2.12 8.02
N VAL A 90 24.63 1.15 8.93
CA VAL A 90 23.49 0.21 9.00
C VAL A 90 22.81 0.43 10.34
N ASP A 91 21.50 0.71 10.33
CA ASP A 91 20.71 0.88 11.54
C ASP A 91 20.15 -0.46 12.06
N GLU A 92 19.54 -0.41 13.24
CA GLU A 92 18.91 -1.58 13.89
C GLU A 92 17.74 -2.20 13.10
N ASN A 93 17.15 -1.44 12.18
CA ASN A 93 16.07 -1.91 11.28
C ASN A 93 16.62 -2.50 9.98
N GLY A 94 17.95 -2.45 9.77
CA GLY A 94 18.62 -2.93 8.57
C GLY A 94 18.53 -1.96 7.38
N ASN A 95 18.15 -0.70 7.60
CA ASN A 95 18.29 0.34 6.58
C ASN A 95 19.77 0.71 6.43
N GLN A 96 20.18 1.05 5.22
CA GLN A 96 21.56 1.38 4.91
C GLN A 96 21.64 2.83 4.45
N LEU A 97 22.53 3.59 5.08
CA LEU A 97 22.86 4.94 4.68
C LEU A 97 24.27 4.95 4.09
N PHE A 98 24.42 5.58 2.96
CA PHE A 98 25.68 5.79 2.25
C PHE A 98 25.92 7.29 2.16
N THR A 99 27.15 7.72 2.46
CA THR A 99 27.59 9.13 2.35
C THR A 99 29.10 9.20 2.20
N GLU A 100 29.63 10.30 1.70
CA GLU A 100 31.10 10.55 1.65
C GLU A 100 31.61 11.13 2.96
N ARG A 101 30.74 11.79 3.73
CA ARG A 101 31.13 12.48 4.97
C ARG A 101 29.98 12.48 5.97
N VAL A 102 30.29 12.11 7.20
CA VAL A 102 29.40 12.26 8.34
C VAL A 102 30.13 12.78 9.56
N GLU A 103 29.55 13.79 10.19
CA GLU A 103 29.97 14.28 11.50
C GLU A 103 28.93 13.84 12.53
N LEU A 104 29.38 13.21 13.61
CA LEU A 104 28.51 12.70 14.67
C LEU A 104 29.03 13.13 16.04
N THR A 105 28.14 13.19 17.03
CA THR A 105 28.55 13.24 18.43
C THR A 105 29.02 11.85 18.90
N ASP A 106 29.74 11.79 20.02
CA ASP A 106 30.26 10.55 20.63
C ASP A 106 29.19 9.48 20.90
N GLN A 107 27.94 9.89 21.12
CA GLN A 107 26.81 9.00 21.34
C GLN A 107 26.06 8.65 20.04
N PHE A 108 26.53 9.11 18.88
CA PHE A 108 25.85 8.95 17.58
C PHE A 108 24.41 9.50 17.54
N GLU A 109 24.08 10.43 18.44
CA GLU A 109 22.72 10.96 18.60
C GLU A 109 22.44 12.14 17.68
N ALA A 110 23.43 13.00 17.46
CA ALA A 110 23.29 14.15 16.57
C ALA A 110 24.41 14.15 15.52
N GLY A 111 24.15 14.75 14.36
CA GLY A 111 25.17 14.82 13.32
C GLY A 111 24.70 15.45 12.02
N MET A 112 25.67 15.78 11.17
CA MET A 112 25.46 16.28 9.81
C MET A 112 26.05 15.31 8.79
N MET A 113 25.36 15.18 7.66
CA MET A 113 25.73 14.32 6.54
C MET A 113 25.60 15.10 5.23
N GLU A 114 26.49 14.82 4.30
CA GLU A 114 26.49 15.42 2.96
C GLU A 114 26.36 14.33 1.90
N ASP A 115 25.63 14.64 0.82
CA ASP A 115 25.43 13.76 -0.34
C ASP A 115 25.05 12.32 0.07
N LEU A 116 23.92 12.20 0.77
CA LEU A 116 23.49 10.94 1.35
C LEU A 116 22.49 10.18 0.50
N LEU A 117 22.58 8.85 0.54
CA LEU A 117 21.63 7.90 -0.01
C LEU A 117 21.20 6.92 1.08
N ILE A 118 19.90 6.85 1.35
CA ILE A 118 19.32 5.87 2.27
C ILE A 118 18.61 4.79 1.44
N ALA A 119 19.04 3.55 1.59
CA ALA A 119 18.38 2.38 1.05
C ALA A 119 17.52 1.74 2.15
N LEU A 120 16.20 1.76 1.99
CA LEU A 120 15.24 1.20 2.93
C LEU A 120 15.12 -0.31 2.75
N ARG A 121 15.16 -1.08 3.83
CA ARG A 121 15.06 -2.55 3.81
C ARG A 121 13.74 -3.03 3.17
N GLN A 122 12.65 -2.30 3.34
CA GLN A 122 11.35 -2.63 2.77
C GLN A 122 11.18 -2.20 1.30
N GLY A 123 12.25 -1.68 0.69
CA GLY A 123 12.26 -1.13 -0.66
C GLY A 123 12.12 0.40 -0.66
N GLY A 124 12.62 1.00 -1.72
CA GLY A 124 12.71 2.46 -1.87
C GLY A 124 14.07 3.02 -1.48
N ARG A 125 14.39 4.16 -2.08
CA ARG A 125 15.62 4.91 -1.88
C ARG A 125 15.31 6.36 -1.67
N LEU A 126 16.00 6.97 -0.72
CA LEU A 126 15.89 8.39 -0.39
C LEU A 126 17.30 8.99 -0.50
N ALA A 127 17.48 9.90 -1.43
CA ALA A 127 18.71 10.67 -1.59
C ALA A 127 18.49 12.10 -1.09
N ALA A 128 19.51 12.75 -0.55
CA ALA A 128 19.45 14.14 -0.18
C ALA A 128 20.85 14.77 -0.26
N ARG A 129 20.90 16.09 -0.49
CA ARG A 129 22.16 16.83 -0.51
C ARG A 129 22.75 16.98 0.90
N THR A 130 21.91 17.30 1.87
CA THR A 130 22.34 17.38 3.26
C THR A 130 21.33 16.69 4.16
N GLY A 131 21.84 16.09 5.24
CA GLY A 131 21.05 15.50 6.30
C GLY A 131 21.56 15.99 7.66
N GLU A 132 20.62 16.35 8.53
CA GLU A 132 20.89 16.73 9.91
C GLU A 132 20.09 15.80 10.82
N ARG A 133 20.74 15.21 11.79
CA ARG A 133 20.11 14.45 12.87
C ARG A 133 20.26 15.21 14.16
N THR A 134 19.15 15.45 14.84
CA THR A 134 19.11 16.13 16.14
C THR A 134 19.12 15.11 17.29
N GLY A 135 19.49 15.57 18.50
CA GLY A 135 19.62 14.70 19.68
C GLY A 135 18.34 13.97 20.10
N ASP A 136 17.16 14.45 19.69
CA ASP A 136 15.87 13.78 19.85
C ASP A 136 15.62 12.67 18.80
N GLY A 137 16.58 12.45 17.89
CA GLY A 137 16.53 11.45 16.83
C GLY A 137 15.80 11.89 15.57
N ALA A 138 15.27 13.12 15.50
CA ALA A 138 14.67 13.64 14.28
C ALA A 138 15.74 13.82 13.18
N ILE A 139 15.35 13.54 11.93
CA ILE A 139 16.23 13.67 10.76
C ILE A 139 15.60 14.67 9.79
N ALA A 140 16.32 15.74 9.50
CA ALA A 140 15.96 16.72 8.50
C ALA A 140 16.87 16.56 7.26
N LEU A 141 16.24 16.41 6.10
CA LEU A 141 16.92 16.29 4.81
C LEU A 141 16.59 17.50 3.95
N SER A 142 17.57 18.04 3.25
CA SER A 142 17.39 19.13 2.29
C SER A 142 17.67 18.65 0.88
N ASP A 143 16.94 19.21 -0.10
CA ASP A 143 17.05 18.82 -1.51
C ASP A 143 16.91 17.29 -1.68
N ALA A 144 15.82 16.75 -1.15
CA ALA A 144 15.62 15.31 -1.08
C ALA A 144 14.82 14.76 -2.29
N ALA A 145 15.13 13.52 -2.65
CA ALA A 145 14.41 12.76 -3.67
C ALA A 145 14.14 11.33 -3.21
N TYR A 146 12.90 10.89 -3.28
CA TYR A 146 12.49 9.51 -2.94
C TYR A 146 11.97 8.80 -4.18
N SER A 147 12.35 7.53 -4.37
CA SER A 147 11.76 6.64 -5.36
C SER A 147 11.71 5.20 -4.86
N GLY A 148 10.65 4.48 -5.21
CA GLY A 148 10.54 3.03 -5.06
C GLY A 148 11.09 2.25 -6.26
N CYS A 149 11.48 2.95 -7.34
CA CYS A 149 12.03 2.30 -8.53
C CYS A 149 13.51 1.90 -8.34
N PRO A 150 13.98 0.85 -9.01
CA PRO A 150 15.41 0.57 -9.10
C PRO A 150 16.15 1.73 -9.75
N VAL A 151 17.28 2.15 -9.17
CA VAL A 151 18.17 3.18 -9.71
C VAL A 151 19.40 2.59 -10.38
N GLU A 152 19.43 1.28 -10.53
CA GLU A 152 20.46 0.51 -11.22
C GLU A 152 19.84 -0.41 -12.26
N THR A 153 20.53 -0.60 -13.37
CA THR A 153 20.18 -1.62 -14.34
C THR A 153 20.56 -3.02 -13.81
N PRO A 154 20.07 -4.14 -14.41
CA PRO A 154 20.51 -5.49 -14.02
C PRO A 154 22.02 -5.68 -14.09
N GLU A 155 22.73 -4.89 -14.90
CA GLU A 155 24.18 -4.90 -15.09
C GLU A 155 24.93 -4.03 -14.05
N GLY A 156 24.19 -3.37 -13.12
CA GLY A 156 24.75 -2.52 -12.07
C GLY A 156 25.09 -1.09 -12.51
N CYS A 157 24.64 -0.65 -13.69
CA CYS A 157 24.82 0.73 -14.13
C CYS A 157 23.78 1.67 -13.51
N PRO A 158 24.13 2.91 -13.12
CA PRO A 158 23.17 3.90 -12.64
C PRO A 158 22.06 4.15 -13.66
N LYS A 159 20.81 4.23 -13.20
CA LYS A 159 19.63 4.48 -14.00
C LYS A 159 18.73 5.49 -13.29
N ASP A 160 18.26 6.48 -14.04
CA ASP A 160 17.22 7.37 -13.52
C ASP A 160 15.92 6.60 -13.24
N PRO A 161 15.29 6.82 -12.09
CA PRO A 161 14.03 6.19 -11.77
C PRO A 161 12.92 6.73 -12.71
N THR A 162 12.00 5.85 -13.09
CA THR A 162 10.84 6.22 -13.92
C THR A 162 10.00 7.31 -13.26
N TRP A 163 9.89 7.25 -11.93
CA TRP A 163 9.24 8.27 -11.13
C TRP A 163 10.03 8.53 -9.86
N ARG A 164 9.95 9.77 -9.36
CA ARG A 164 10.46 10.16 -8.06
C ARG A 164 9.61 11.26 -7.44
N ILE A 165 9.65 11.36 -6.13
CA ILE A 165 9.14 12.52 -5.38
C ILE A 165 10.34 13.35 -4.99
N THR A 166 10.44 14.58 -5.48
CA THR A 166 11.43 15.55 -5.04
C THR A 166 10.83 16.46 -3.99
N ALA A 167 11.62 16.94 -3.04
CA ALA A 167 11.17 17.86 -2.00
C ALA A 167 12.32 18.79 -1.57
N ASP A 168 11.99 20.05 -1.28
CA ASP A 168 12.97 21.00 -0.77
C ASP A 168 13.43 20.60 0.63
N ARG A 169 12.51 20.05 1.43
CA ARG A 169 12.81 19.55 2.78
C ARG A 169 11.96 18.32 3.12
N VAL A 170 12.62 17.34 3.76
CA VAL A 170 11.96 16.15 4.34
C VAL A 170 12.36 16.06 5.80
N VAL A 171 11.39 15.90 6.70
CA VAL A 171 11.63 15.75 8.14
C VAL A 171 11.03 14.45 8.61
N TYR A 172 11.87 13.56 9.11
CA TYR A 172 11.45 12.37 9.85
C TYR A 172 11.42 12.67 11.34
N ASP A 173 10.31 12.41 11.99
CA ASP A 173 10.10 12.56 13.43
C ASP A 173 9.88 11.16 14.04
N PRO A 174 10.86 10.62 14.78
CA PRO A 174 10.77 9.28 15.36
C PRO A 174 9.74 9.18 16.49
N ASN A 175 9.36 10.29 17.14
CA ASN A 175 8.37 10.27 18.21
C ASN A 175 6.94 10.07 17.70
N THR A 176 6.69 10.50 16.47
CA THR A 176 5.38 10.36 15.81
C THR A 176 5.39 9.39 14.64
N ASP A 177 6.55 8.81 14.32
CA ASP A 177 6.78 7.92 13.17
C ASP A 177 6.31 8.53 11.83
N LYS A 178 6.50 9.84 11.66
CA LYS A 178 6.05 10.58 10.49
C LYS A 178 7.20 11.17 9.70
N VAL A 179 7.10 11.04 8.38
CA VAL A 179 7.94 11.76 7.42
C VAL A 179 7.10 12.85 6.76
N ARG A 180 7.48 14.10 6.96
CA ARG A 180 6.82 15.28 6.39
C ARG A 180 7.65 15.83 5.24
N PHE A 181 6.99 16.08 4.13
CA PHE A 181 7.61 16.65 2.93
C PHE A 181 7.14 18.09 2.75
N SER A 182 8.07 18.99 2.48
CA SER A 182 7.80 20.40 2.15
C SER A 182 8.33 20.69 0.75
N GLY A 183 7.56 21.42 -0.06
CA GLY A 183 7.91 21.69 -1.45
C GLY A 183 7.96 20.43 -2.31
N ALA A 184 7.11 19.45 -2.04
CA ALA A 184 7.15 18.17 -2.74
C ALA A 184 6.50 18.22 -4.13
N PHE A 185 7.14 17.56 -5.10
CA PHE A 185 6.65 17.36 -6.46
C PHE A 185 6.80 15.91 -6.90
N LEU A 186 5.79 15.40 -7.60
CA LEU A 186 5.91 14.16 -8.35
C LEU A 186 6.58 14.44 -9.69
N GLU A 187 7.69 13.78 -9.94
CA GLU A 187 8.40 13.78 -11.22
C GLU A 187 8.24 12.41 -11.89
N ILE A 188 7.93 12.41 -13.18
CA ILE A 188 7.87 11.20 -14.02
C ILE A 188 8.74 11.45 -15.24
N PHE A 189 9.66 10.55 -15.54
CA PHE A 189 10.67 10.69 -16.59
C PHE A 189 11.45 12.03 -16.52
N GLY A 190 11.72 12.53 -15.29
CA GLY A 190 12.45 13.78 -15.06
C GLY A 190 11.62 15.07 -15.22
N LEU A 191 10.33 14.96 -15.55
CA LEU A 191 9.42 16.10 -15.64
C LEU A 191 8.65 16.30 -14.35
N ARG A 192 8.67 17.51 -13.78
CA ARG A 192 7.84 17.89 -12.62
C ARG A 192 6.39 18.06 -13.08
N LEU A 193 5.53 17.09 -12.75
CA LEU A 193 4.16 17.06 -13.24
C LEU A 193 3.15 17.56 -12.22
N LEU A 194 3.32 17.25 -10.95
CA LEU A 194 2.29 17.49 -9.94
C LEU A 194 2.89 17.94 -8.60
N PRO A 195 2.48 19.11 -8.07
CA PRO A 195 2.81 19.47 -6.70
C PRO A 195 2.05 18.59 -5.72
N LEU A 196 2.71 18.16 -4.65
CA LEU A 196 2.16 17.34 -3.58
C LEU A 196 2.15 18.13 -2.26
N PRO A 197 1.21 19.07 -2.09
CA PRO A 197 1.15 19.88 -0.88
C PRO A 197 0.80 19.00 0.33
N ALA A 198 1.46 19.24 1.46
CA ALA A 198 1.21 18.55 2.72
C ALA A 198 1.36 17.02 2.67
N LEU A 199 2.30 16.50 1.87
CA LEU A 199 2.61 15.07 1.86
C LEU A 199 3.20 14.64 3.20
N VAL A 200 2.54 13.70 3.88
CA VAL A 200 3.01 13.08 5.12
C VAL A 200 2.89 11.57 4.97
N ILE A 201 3.99 10.88 5.27
CA ILE A 201 4.06 9.41 5.23
C ILE A 201 4.30 8.89 6.65
N ASN A 202 3.62 7.82 7.03
CA ASN A 202 3.86 7.11 8.27
C ASN A 202 4.83 5.95 8.04
N THR A 203 5.83 5.80 8.91
CA THR A 203 6.86 4.75 8.82
C THR A 203 6.50 3.46 9.54
N THR A 204 5.46 3.47 10.39
CA THR A 204 5.01 2.27 11.13
C THR A 204 4.30 1.23 10.25
N GLY A 205 4.07 1.54 8.97
CA GLY A 205 3.26 0.69 8.08
C GLY A 205 1.77 0.65 8.43
N GLN A 206 1.34 1.37 9.46
CA GLN A 206 -0.08 1.49 9.78
C GLN A 206 -0.77 2.47 8.84
N ALA A 207 -1.94 2.11 8.36
CA ALA A 207 -2.75 2.99 7.54
C ALA A 207 -3.10 4.28 8.31
N GLN A 208 -2.86 5.44 7.71
CA GLN A 208 -3.23 6.74 8.25
C GLN A 208 -4.08 7.52 7.25
N SER A 209 -4.92 8.40 7.78
CA SER A 209 -5.71 9.30 6.94
C SER A 209 -4.81 10.28 6.19
N GLY A 210 -5.08 10.47 4.91
CA GLY A 210 -4.29 11.38 4.06
C GLY A 210 -4.67 11.29 2.59
N PHE A 211 -4.08 12.19 1.81
CA PHE A 211 -4.19 12.16 0.36
C PHE A 211 -3.49 10.92 -0.21
N LEU A 212 -4.15 10.26 -1.14
CA LEU A 212 -3.56 9.17 -1.91
C LEU A 212 -2.71 9.74 -3.06
N VAL A 213 -1.81 8.93 -3.58
CA VAL A 213 -1.07 9.28 -4.78
C VAL A 213 -2.07 9.49 -5.93
N PRO A 214 -2.00 10.61 -6.64
CA PRO A 214 -2.87 10.83 -7.78
C PRO A 214 -2.69 9.75 -8.84
N ASN A 215 -3.80 9.32 -9.43
CA ASN A 215 -3.79 8.38 -10.55
C ASN A 215 -3.99 9.13 -11.87
N LEU A 216 -3.14 8.83 -12.84
CA LEU A 216 -3.24 9.33 -14.21
C LEU A 216 -3.45 8.15 -15.14
N GLN A 217 -4.52 8.18 -15.90
CA GLN A 217 -4.87 7.14 -16.87
C GLN A 217 -5.31 7.77 -18.19
N VAL A 218 -5.15 7.03 -19.27
CA VAL A 218 -5.67 7.43 -20.60
C VAL A 218 -6.58 6.32 -21.07
N SER A 219 -7.82 6.65 -21.38
CA SER A 219 -8.80 5.72 -21.93
C SER A 219 -9.37 6.24 -23.25
N GLN A 220 -9.88 5.31 -24.07
CA GLN A 220 -10.52 5.66 -25.33
C GLN A 220 -11.87 6.36 -25.13
N ASN A 221 -12.54 6.07 -24.03
CA ASN A 221 -13.88 6.59 -23.74
C ASN A 221 -13.87 7.96 -23.06
N ASN A 222 -12.90 8.18 -22.17
CA ASN A 222 -12.90 9.33 -21.27
C ASN A 222 -11.72 10.30 -21.53
N GLY A 223 -10.82 9.95 -22.45
CA GLY A 223 -9.61 10.70 -22.73
C GLY A 223 -8.58 10.57 -21.60
N VAL A 224 -7.98 11.68 -21.21
CA VAL A 224 -7.07 11.73 -20.05
C VAL A 224 -7.91 11.83 -18.77
N GLU A 225 -7.62 10.96 -17.84
CA GLU A 225 -8.29 10.85 -16.55
C GLU A 225 -7.29 11.19 -15.44
N VAL A 226 -7.64 12.12 -14.58
CA VAL A 226 -6.86 12.47 -13.38
C VAL A 226 -7.74 12.28 -12.17
N SER A 227 -7.32 11.38 -11.29
CA SER A 227 -8.04 11.03 -10.05
C SER A 227 -7.21 11.39 -8.83
N GLN A 228 -7.83 12.10 -7.89
CA GLN A 228 -7.26 12.40 -6.58
C GLN A 228 -8.13 11.78 -5.50
N GLY A 229 -7.52 10.93 -4.68
CA GLY A 229 -8.18 10.28 -3.56
C GLY A 229 -7.76 10.86 -2.22
N TYR A 230 -8.66 10.73 -1.25
CA TYR A 230 -8.37 10.90 0.16
C TYR A 230 -8.84 9.68 0.93
N TYR A 231 -7.98 9.17 1.78
CA TYR A 231 -8.23 8.03 2.65
C TYR A 231 -8.48 8.50 4.08
N TRP A 232 -9.56 8.07 4.70
CA TRP A 232 -9.86 8.27 6.12
C TRP A 232 -9.78 6.93 6.85
N ARG A 233 -8.92 6.83 7.84
CA ARG A 233 -8.97 5.77 8.84
C ARG A 233 -9.96 6.18 9.92
N LEU A 234 -11.20 5.69 9.85
CA LEU A 234 -12.26 6.03 10.79
C LEU A 234 -12.07 5.31 12.13
N ALA A 235 -11.62 4.04 12.08
CA ALA A 235 -11.31 3.22 13.24
C ALA A 235 -10.27 2.15 12.84
N PRO A 236 -9.70 1.37 13.78
CA PRO A 236 -8.78 0.28 13.45
C PRO A 236 -9.35 -0.74 12.45
N ASN A 237 -10.65 -0.90 12.44
CA ASN A 237 -11.40 -1.85 11.61
C ASN A 237 -12.35 -1.20 10.58
N GLN A 238 -12.24 0.12 10.38
CA GLN A 238 -13.08 0.87 9.44
C GLN A 238 -12.27 1.91 8.69
N ASP A 239 -12.49 2.00 7.41
CA ASP A 239 -11.94 3.07 6.57
C ASP A 239 -12.92 3.54 5.51
N LEU A 240 -12.67 4.75 5.03
CA LEU A 240 -13.38 5.39 3.93
C LEU A 240 -12.35 5.95 2.96
N THR A 241 -12.48 5.61 1.70
CA THR A 241 -11.72 6.25 0.62
C THR A 241 -12.70 6.99 -0.28
N ALA A 242 -12.44 8.26 -0.56
CA ALA A 242 -13.20 9.01 -1.56
C ALA A 242 -12.27 9.57 -2.61
N ASN A 243 -12.67 9.48 -3.87
CA ASN A 243 -11.93 9.97 -5.02
C ASN A 243 -12.77 10.99 -5.81
N ALA A 244 -12.09 11.96 -6.39
CA ALA A 244 -12.65 12.84 -7.40
C ALA A 244 -11.83 12.67 -8.69
N THR A 245 -12.51 12.33 -9.77
CA THR A 245 -11.89 12.09 -11.08
C THR A 245 -12.39 13.13 -12.07
N VAL A 246 -11.46 13.77 -12.76
CA VAL A 246 -11.74 14.66 -13.90
C VAL A 246 -11.30 13.99 -15.18
N PHE A 247 -12.07 14.18 -16.22
CA PHE A 247 -11.87 13.57 -17.54
C PHE A 247 -11.80 14.67 -18.59
N THR A 248 -11.05 14.47 -19.65
CA THR A 248 -11.04 15.42 -20.79
C THR A 248 -12.25 15.25 -21.69
N GLU A 249 -12.83 14.04 -21.76
CA GLU A 249 -13.95 13.72 -22.65
C GLU A 249 -15.22 13.26 -21.93
N ALA A 250 -15.26 13.37 -20.61
CA ALA A 250 -16.42 13.04 -19.78
C ALA A 250 -16.61 14.07 -18.64
N PRO A 251 -17.85 14.24 -18.13
CA PRO A 251 -18.09 14.99 -16.91
C PRO A 251 -17.37 14.40 -15.70
N PRO A 252 -16.96 15.24 -14.72
CA PRO A 252 -16.29 14.76 -13.50
C PRO A 252 -17.15 13.75 -12.74
N MET A 253 -16.48 12.83 -12.06
CA MET A 253 -17.11 11.80 -11.24
C MET A 253 -16.50 11.81 -9.84
N VAL A 254 -17.31 11.50 -8.84
CA VAL A 254 -16.86 11.20 -7.50
C VAL A 254 -17.22 9.77 -7.16
N ASP A 255 -16.34 9.10 -6.43
CA ASP A 255 -16.61 7.79 -5.87
C ASP A 255 -16.16 7.73 -4.42
N ALA A 256 -16.80 6.85 -3.66
CA ALA A 256 -16.45 6.59 -2.29
C ALA A 256 -16.59 5.10 -1.98
N GLN A 257 -15.63 4.55 -1.25
CA GLN A 257 -15.63 3.18 -0.76
C GLN A 257 -15.48 3.18 0.75
N TRP A 258 -16.47 2.65 1.44
CA TRP A 258 -16.42 2.38 2.87
C TRP A 258 -16.23 0.88 3.12
N ARG A 259 -15.25 0.53 3.97
CA ARG A 259 -14.98 -0.86 4.38
C ARG A 259 -15.08 -0.98 5.88
N HIS A 260 -15.67 -2.08 6.33
CA HIS A 260 -15.80 -2.37 7.74
C HIS A 260 -15.55 -3.86 8.02
N LEU A 261 -14.59 -4.13 8.88
CA LEU A 261 -14.32 -5.44 9.46
C LEU A 261 -15.00 -5.52 10.83
N THR A 262 -15.88 -6.49 11.01
CA THR A 262 -16.54 -6.77 12.29
C THR A 262 -16.00 -8.09 12.88
N ASP A 263 -16.31 -8.38 14.12
CA ASP A 263 -15.91 -9.65 14.77
C ASP A 263 -16.47 -10.90 14.06
N LYS A 264 -17.54 -10.74 13.29
CA LYS A 264 -18.24 -11.84 12.59
C LYS A 264 -18.13 -11.81 11.09
N GLY A 265 -17.46 -10.81 10.51
CA GLY A 265 -17.36 -10.70 9.06
C GLY A 265 -16.91 -9.34 8.57
N ALA A 266 -16.89 -9.19 7.26
CA ALA A 266 -16.49 -7.96 6.61
C ALA A 266 -17.50 -7.55 5.54
N TYR A 267 -17.67 -6.26 5.34
CA TYR A 267 -18.42 -5.71 4.23
C TYR A 267 -17.83 -4.42 3.70
N GLN A 268 -18.14 -4.14 2.45
CA GLN A 268 -17.82 -2.88 1.80
C GLN A 268 -19.00 -2.31 1.06
N VAL A 269 -19.04 -0.98 0.99
CA VAL A 269 -20.01 -0.21 0.21
C VAL A 269 -19.24 0.74 -0.69
N THR A 270 -19.43 0.66 -1.99
CA THR A 270 -18.82 1.54 -2.98
C THR A 270 -19.91 2.24 -3.78
N GLY A 271 -19.82 3.55 -3.86
CA GLY A 271 -20.73 4.38 -4.63
C GLY A 271 -19.99 5.24 -5.63
N TYR A 272 -20.55 5.39 -6.82
CA TYR A 272 -20.09 6.28 -7.89
C TYR A 272 -21.16 7.28 -8.23
N LEU A 273 -20.81 8.53 -8.46
CA LEU A 273 -21.79 9.58 -8.75
C LEU A 273 -21.23 10.61 -9.72
N THR A 274 -22.04 10.97 -10.71
CA THR A 274 -21.76 12.06 -11.67
C THR A 274 -23.03 12.77 -12.08
N ALA A 275 -22.91 14.00 -12.52
CA ALA A 275 -23.96 14.75 -13.19
C ALA A 275 -23.65 14.82 -14.69
N SER A 276 -24.27 13.94 -15.48
CA SER A 276 -23.98 13.83 -16.90
C SER A 276 -25.23 13.53 -17.74
N LYS A 277 -25.15 13.79 -19.04
CA LYS A 277 -26.20 13.36 -19.96
C LYS A 277 -26.18 11.84 -20.11
N ARG A 278 -27.36 11.24 -20.16
CA ARG A 278 -27.48 9.84 -20.56
C ARG A 278 -27.14 9.67 -22.03
N VAL A 279 -26.52 8.58 -22.38
CA VAL A 279 -26.41 8.20 -23.81
C VAL A 279 -27.81 7.85 -24.29
N PRO A 280 -28.28 8.40 -25.43
CA PRO A 280 -29.60 8.08 -25.96
C PRO A 280 -29.79 6.55 -26.06
N ASP A 281 -30.81 6.03 -25.40
CA ASP A 281 -31.22 4.65 -25.50
C ASP A 281 -32.45 4.62 -26.43
N PRO A 282 -32.55 3.69 -27.39
CA PRO A 282 -33.78 3.51 -28.18
C PRO A 282 -35.03 3.35 -27.34
N ALA A 283 -34.91 2.83 -26.10
CA ALA A 283 -35.99 2.71 -25.13
C ALA A 283 -36.34 4.03 -24.40
N ASP A 284 -35.45 5.01 -24.39
CA ASP A 284 -35.67 6.34 -23.79
C ASP A 284 -34.96 7.44 -24.61
N PRO A 285 -35.52 7.80 -25.78
CA PRO A 285 -34.93 8.82 -26.66
C PRO A 285 -34.94 10.23 -26.05
N ALA A 286 -35.76 10.48 -25.02
CA ALA A 286 -35.90 11.78 -24.38
C ALA A 286 -34.84 12.07 -23.32
N ALA A 287 -33.99 11.11 -22.98
CA ALA A 287 -32.96 11.23 -21.93
C ALA A 287 -31.73 12.06 -22.40
N THR A 288 -31.93 13.29 -22.88
CA THR A 288 -30.89 14.19 -23.36
C THR A 288 -30.45 15.23 -22.32
N GLU A 289 -31.19 15.37 -21.24
CA GLU A 289 -30.88 16.30 -20.16
C GLU A 289 -29.79 15.78 -19.22
N ARG A 290 -29.11 16.70 -18.54
CA ARG A 290 -28.19 16.32 -17.46
C ARG A 290 -28.97 15.76 -16.29
N ASP A 291 -28.57 14.57 -15.89
CA ASP A 291 -29.20 13.84 -14.79
C ASP A 291 -28.13 13.32 -13.82
N LEU A 292 -28.54 13.07 -12.60
CA LEU A 292 -27.68 12.42 -11.63
C LEU A 292 -27.59 10.94 -11.97
N ARG A 293 -26.39 10.47 -12.25
CA ARG A 293 -26.09 9.10 -12.62
C ARG A 293 -25.13 8.47 -11.64
N GLY A 294 -25.29 7.19 -11.34
CA GLY A 294 -24.46 6.54 -10.39
C GLY A 294 -24.54 5.03 -10.41
N TYR A 295 -23.68 4.43 -9.59
CA TYR A 295 -23.63 2.99 -9.36
C TYR A 295 -23.38 2.72 -7.89
N LEU A 296 -24.16 1.81 -7.33
CA LEU A 296 -23.98 1.30 -5.98
C LEU A 296 -23.53 -0.16 -6.05
N PHE A 297 -22.41 -0.43 -5.42
CA PHE A 297 -21.88 -1.77 -5.21
C PHE A 297 -21.63 -2.00 -3.73
N THR A 298 -22.20 -3.06 -3.19
CA THR A 298 -21.88 -3.52 -1.85
C THR A 298 -21.74 -5.04 -1.85
N ASN A 299 -20.85 -5.55 -1.05
CA ASN A 299 -20.71 -6.96 -0.78
C ASN A 299 -20.27 -7.17 0.67
N GLY A 300 -20.64 -8.32 1.22
CA GLY A 300 -20.30 -8.68 2.58
C GLY A 300 -20.41 -10.18 2.80
N THR A 301 -19.59 -10.66 3.73
CA THR A 301 -19.59 -12.03 4.21
C THR A 301 -19.52 -12.03 5.72
N PHE A 302 -20.43 -12.77 6.37
CA PHE A 302 -20.52 -12.88 7.81
C PHE A 302 -20.56 -14.35 8.21
N GLN A 303 -19.81 -14.69 9.25
CA GLN A 303 -19.83 -16.00 9.90
C GLN A 303 -20.36 -15.80 11.33
N PHE A 304 -21.60 -16.21 11.58
CA PHE A 304 -22.25 -15.97 12.88
C PHE A 304 -21.76 -16.94 13.94
N ASP A 305 -21.55 -18.19 13.52
CA ASP A 305 -20.98 -19.29 14.30
C ASP A 305 -20.30 -20.30 13.35
N PRO A 306 -19.68 -21.40 13.81
CA PRO A 306 -18.98 -22.35 12.94
C PRO A 306 -19.83 -22.95 11.80
N ASN A 307 -21.15 -22.92 11.93
CA ASN A 307 -22.05 -23.55 10.97
C ASN A 307 -22.82 -22.55 10.11
N TRP A 308 -23.10 -21.33 10.59
CA TRP A 308 -23.95 -20.36 9.92
C TRP A 308 -23.16 -19.22 9.31
N GLY A 309 -23.32 -19.03 8.01
CA GLY A 309 -22.77 -17.93 7.24
C GLY A 309 -23.81 -17.18 6.42
N LEU A 310 -23.59 -15.88 6.23
CA LEU A 310 -24.37 -15.02 5.35
C LEU A 310 -23.43 -14.36 4.34
N THR A 311 -23.75 -14.49 3.06
CA THR A 311 -23.08 -13.78 1.97
C THR A 311 -24.09 -12.92 1.24
N GLY A 312 -23.73 -11.68 0.94
CA GLY A 312 -24.62 -10.79 0.22
C GLY A 312 -23.89 -9.82 -0.68
N SER A 313 -24.56 -9.40 -1.75
CA SER A 313 -24.10 -8.33 -2.62
C SER A 313 -25.27 -7.54 -3.19
N VAL A 314 -25.10 -6.23 -3.30
CA VAL A 314 -26.03 -5.33 -4.01
C VAL A 314 -25.28 -4.68 -5.16
N ARG A 315 -25.84 -4.71 -6.34
CA ARG A 315 -25.28 -4.10 -7.55
C ARG A 315 -26.40 -3.40 -8.32
N LEU A 316 -26.40 -2.07 -8.28
CA LEU A 316 -27.45 -1.25 -8.87
C LEU A 316 -26.85 -0.06 -9.63
N ALA A 317 -27.20 0.10 -10.88
CA ALA A 317 -26.82 1.23 -11.72
C ALA A 317 -28.03 2.10 -12.04
N SER A 318 -27.85 3.40 -12.15
CA SER A 318 -28.89 4.35 -12.52
C SER A 318 -29.45 4.11 -13.91
N ASP A 319 -28.58 3.66 -14.82
CA ASP A 319 -28.91 3.40 -16.22
C ASP A 319 -27.96 2.37 -16.85
N ARG A 320 -28.34 1.89 -18.03
CA ARG A 320 -27.65 0.79 -18.74
C ARG A 320 -26.24 1.13 -19.23
N THR A 321 -25.93 2.41 -19.40
CA THR A 321 -24.70 2.87 -20.04
C THR A 321 -23.65 3.39 -19.07
N PHE A 322 -24.03 3.66 -17.81
CA PHE A 322 -23.17 4.32 -16.82
C PHE A 322 -21.84 3.58 -16.62
N LEU A 323 -21.90 2.26 -16.34
CA LEU A 323 -20.70 1.48 -16.04
C LEU A 323 -19.69 1.44 -17.18
N ARG A 324 -20.19 1.24 -18.42
CA ARG A 324 -19.34 1.19 -19.61
C ARG A 324 -18.82 2.58 -20.00
N ARG A 325 -19.63 3.63 -19.80
CA ARG A 325 -19.24 5.00 -20.12
C ARG A 325 -18.04 5.48 -19.30
N TYR A 326 -17.95 5.04 -18.05
CA TYR A 326 -16.89 5.43 -17.13
C TYR A 326 -15.85 4.32 -16.88
N ASP A 327 -15.85 3.27 -17.70
CA ASP A 327 -14.92 2.13 -17.62
C ASP A 327 -14.88 1.44 -16.23
N ILE A 328 -16.02 1.49 -15.49
CA ILE A 328 -16.12 0.89 -14.14
C ILE A 328 -16.29 -0.63 -14.22
N SER A 329 -17.16 -1.12 -15.14
CA SER A 329 -17.39 -2.54 -15.40
C SER A 329 -17.99 -2.75 -16.77
N TYR A 330 -17.67 -3.87 -17.38
CA TYR A 330 -18.22 -4.32 -18.67
C TYR A 330 -19.30 -5.38 -18.51
N ASP A 331 -19.75 -5.64 -17.26
CA ASP A 331 -20.85 -6.55 -16.99
C ASP A 331 -22.13 -6.08 -17.68
N ASP A 332 -22.85 -6.97 -18.30
CA ASP A 332 -24.13 -6.72 -18.95
C ASP A 332 -25.34 -7.07 -18.08
N ARG A 333 -25.09 -7.65 -16.91
CA ARG A 333 -26.09 -7.98 -15.88
C ARG A 333 -25.53 -7.78 -14.49
N LEU A 334 -26.26 -7.08 -13.65
CA LEU A 334 -25.89 -6.80 -12.27
C LEU A 334 -26.75 -7.65 -11.34
N ARG A 335 -26.11 -8.57 -10.63
CA ARG A 335 -26.81 -9.47 -9.70
C ARG A 335 -26.73 -8.94 -8.28
N THR A 336 -27.88 -8.63 -7.70
CA THR A 336 -28.08 -8.41 -6.27
C THR A 336 -28.51 -9.73 -5.65
N MET A 337 -27.83 -10.16 -4.59
CA MET A 337 -28.12 -11.46 -3.96
C MET A 337 -27.86 -11.45 -2.45
N ALA A 338 -28.57 -12.32 -1.74
CA ALA A 338 -28.27 -12.72 -0.39
C ALA A 338 -28.38 -14.25 -0.29
N ASN A 339 -27.48 -14.87 0.47
CA ASN A 339 -27.47 -16.30 0.71
C ASN A 339 -27.11 -16.57 2.18
N LEU A 340 -28.04 -17.15 2.90
CA LEU A 340 -27.84 -17.64 4.26
C LEU A 340 -27.58 -19.15 4.17
N GLU A 341 -26.40 -19.55 4.66
CA GLU A 341 -25.97 -20.94 4.61
C GLU A 341 -25.78 -21.51 6.01
N ARG A 342 -26.15 -22.77 6.16
CA ARG A 342 -25.78 -23.59 7.30
C ARG A 342 -25.08 -24.85 6.82
N ILE A 343 -23.87 -25.06 7.31
CA ILE A 343 -23.04 -26.21 6.96
C ILE A 343 -22.66 -26.93 8.26
N ASP A 344 -22.97 -28.20 8.37
CA ASP A 344 -22.44 -29.07 9.42
C ASP A 344 -21.89 -30.38 8.82
N ALA A 345 -21.39 -31.29 9.65
CA ALA A 345 -20.75 -32.52 9.18
C ALA A 345 -21.67 -33.43 8.33
N ILE A 346 -22.97 -33.34 8.50
CA ILE A 346 -23.95 -34.21 7.87
C ILE A 346 -25.08 -33.51 7.13
N SER A 347 -25.18 -32.19 7.24
CA SER A 347 -26.24 -31.43 6.57
C SER A 347 -25.73 -30.11 5.97
N TYR A 348 -26.41 -29.67 4.93
CA TYR A 348 -26.28 -28.39 4.26
C TYR A 348 -27.63 -27.78 4.06
N LEU A 349 -27.79 -26.52 4.39
CA LEU A 349 -28.97 -25.71 4.07
C LEU A 349 -28.48 -24.39 3.46
N SER A 350 -29.02 -24.01 2.31
CA SER A 350 -28.92 -22.71 1.72
C SER A 350 -30.30 -22.11 1.52
N VAL A 351 -30.46 -20.86 1.96
CA VAL A 351 -31.64 -20.05 1.68
C VAL A 351 -31.16 -18.79 1.00
N ALA A 352 -31.41 -18.70 -0.30
CA ALA A 352 -30.92 -17.63 -1.15
C ALA A 352 -32.04 -16.87 -1.85
N GLY A 353 -31.72 -15.68 -2.27
CA GLY A 353 -32.56 -14.91 -3.18
C GLY A 353 -31.70 -13.98 -4.04
N TRP A 354 -32.15 -13.69 -5.25
CA TRP A 354 -31.46 -12.76 -6.13
C TRP A 354 -32.42 -12.03 -7.08
N TYR A 355 -31.99 -10.81 -7.37
CA TYR A 355 -32.53 -9.92 -8.37
C TYR A 355 -31.44 -9.61 -9.38
N THR A 356 -31.76 -9.53 -10.66
CA THR A 356 -30.79 -9.18 -11.71
C THR A 356 -31.28 -7.95 -12.45
N GLN A 357 -30.50 -6.86 -12.40
CA GLN A 357 -30.69 -5.72 -13.26
C GLN A 357 -29.97 -5.97 -14.59
N THR A 358 -30.69 -5.89 -15.72
CA THR A 358 -30.07 -5.98 -17.04
C THR A 358 -29.53 -4.63 -17.51
N LEU A 359 -28.34 -4.64 -18.11
CA LEU A 359 -27.76 -3.51 -18.82
C LEU A 359 -27.75 -3.72 -20.34
N ARG A 360 -28.36 -4.82 -20.81
CA ARG A 360 -28.50 -5.12 -22.23
C ARG A 360 -29.59 -4.27 -22.86
N GLN A 361 -29.31 -3.76 -24.07
CA GLN A 361 -30.19 -2.85 -24.78
C GLN A 361 -31.55 -3.45 -25.14
N PHE A 362 -31.58 -4.74 -25.45
CA PHE A 362 -32.81 -5.42 -25.94
C PHE A 362 -33.51 -6.27 -24.86
N ASP A 363 -32.95 -6.32 -23.66
CA ASP A 363 -33.61 -7.04 -22.54
C ASP A 363 -34.56 -6.07 -21.81
N GLU A 364 -35.80 -6.50 -21.60
CA GLU A 364 -36.74 -5.77 -20.76
C GLU A 364 -36.58 -6.21 -19.30
N GLN A 365 -36.43 -5.25 -18.37
CA GLN A 365 -36.21 -5.55 -16.96
C GLN A 365 -37.35 -6.40 -16.34
N GLY A 366 -38.59 -6.15 -16.71
CA GLY A 366 -39.74 -6.90 -16.23
C GLY A 366 -39.79 -8.36 -16.68
N GLN A 367 -39.00 -8.76 -17.68
CA GLN A 367 -38.94 -10.17 -18.14
C GLN A 367 -37.96 -11.02 -17.35
N ILE A 368 -37.05 -10.41 -16.59
CA ILE A 368 -36.06 -11.13 -15.79
C ILE A 368 -36.66 -11.51 -14.45
N PRO A 369 -36.81 -12.83 -14.16
CA PRO A 369 -37.45 -13.25 -12.93
C PRO A 369 -36.59 -12.95 -11.69
N ILE A 370 -37.28 -12.60 -10.62
CA ILE A 370 -36.72 -12.55 -9.28
C ILE A 370 -36.83 -13.93 -8.67
N ALA A 371 -35.76 -14.48 -8.15
CA ALA A 371 -35.74 -15.73 -7.42
C ALA A 371 -35.72 -15.46 -5.92
N LEU A 372 -36.80 -15.80 -5.22
CA LEU A 372 -36.94 -15.61 -3.78
C LEU A 372 -38.13 -16.39 -3.22
N PRO A 373 -37.94 -17.37 -2.32
CA PRO A 373 -36.65 -17.97 -1.96
C PRO A 373 -36.16 -19.02 -2.95
N ALA A 374 -34.86 -19.25 -2.96
CA ALA A 374 -34.22 -20.44 -3.49
C ALA A 374 -33.66 -21.23 -2.30
N ILE A 375 -34.15 -22.44 -2.07
CA ILE A 375 -33.77 -23.27 -0.93
C ILE A 375 -33.13 -24.55 -1.43
N ASP A 376 -31.95 -24.89 -0.92
CA ASP A 376 -31.29 -26.18 -1.14
C ASP A 376 -31.00 -26.81 0.23
N TYR A 377 -31.58 -27.98 0.47
CA TYR A 377 -31.34 -28.74 1.68
C TYR A 377 -30.80 -30.11 1.34
N ARG A 378 -29.69 -30.48 2.01
CA ARG A 378 -29.04 -31.80 1.87
C ARG A 378 -28.78 -32.37 3.25
N LYS A 379 -29.03 -33.66 3.44
CA LYS A 379 -28.74 -34.37 4.67
C LYS A 379 -28.27 -35.78 4.39
N ARG A 380 -27.13 -36.14 4.99
CA ARG A 380 -26.59 -37.48 4.99
C ARG A 380 -27.00 -38.19 6.29
N LEU A 381 -27.54 -39.39 6.18
CA LEU A 381 -27.87 -40.18 7.37
C LEU A 381 -26.60 -40.70 8.00
N THR A 382 -26.51 -40.59 9.34
CA THR A 382 -25.33 -41.02 10.11
C THR A 382 -25.19 -42.53 10.17
N ASN A 383 -26.30 -43.25 10.20
CA ASN A 383 -26.31 -44.70 10.26
C ASN A 383 -26.43 -45.29 8.84
N PRO A 384 -25.60 -46.26 8.49
CA PRO A 384 -25.74 -46.95 7.21
C PRO A 384 -27.10 -47.68 7.13
N VAL A 385 -27.76 -47.58 6.00
CA VAL A 385 -28.99 -48.29 5.69
C VAL A 385 -28.64 -49.44 4.75
N LEU A 386 -28.90 -50.69 5.15
CA LEU A 386 -28.52 -51.89 4.36
C LEU A 386 -27.05 -51.92 3.93
N GLY A 387 -26.16 -51.40 4.77
CA GLY A 387 -24.73 -51.32 4.46
C GLY A 387 -24.31 -50.19 3.55
N GLY A 388 -25.22 -49.32 3.13
CA GLY A 388 -24.99 -48.19 2.23
C GLY A 388 -25.17 -46.81 2.90
N THR A 389 -24.64 -45.78 2.28
CA THR A 389 -24.86 -44.39 2.69
C THR A 389 -26.11 -43.83 2.02
N VAL A 390 -27.02 -43.23 2.78
CA VAL A 390 -28.20 -42.57 2.28
C VAL A 390 -28.08 -41.05 2.42
N GLN A 391 -28.31 -40.31 1.36
CA GLN A 391 -28.39 -38.87 1.30
C GLN A 391 -29.76 -38.43 0.85
N LEU A 392 -30.37 -37.49 1.57
CA LEU A 392 -31.61 -36.82 1.22
C LEU A 392 -31.27 -35.46 0.63
N GLN A 393 -31.91 -35.08 -0.46
CA GLN A 393 -31.81 -33.76 -1.06
C GLN A 393 -33.18 -33.22 -1.40
N ALA A 394 -33.43 -31.96 -1.07
CA ALA A 394 -34.65 -31.23 -1.38
C ALA A 394 -34.29 -29.83 -1.89
N ASN A 395 -34.83 -29.45 -3.03
CA ASN A 395 -34.65 -28.13 -3.63
C ASN A 395 -36.01 -27.50 -3.91
N THR A 396 -36.12 -26.22 -3.63
CA THR A 396 -37.28 -25.42 -4.02
C THR A 396 -36.87 -24.06 -4.53
N LEU A 397 -37.59 -23.55 -5.51
CA LEU A 397 -37.32 -22.25 -6.11
C LEU A 397 -38.65 -21.57 -6.42
N ALA A 398 -38.87 -20.41 -5.83
CA ALA A 398 -39.96 -19.53 -6.21
C ALA A 398 -39.46 -18.45 -7.16
N LEU A 399 -40.11 -18.29 -8.29
CA LEU A 399 -39.80 -17.28 -9.30
C LEU A 399 -41.02 -16.41 -9.51
N PHE A 400 -40.85 -15.12 -9.52
CA PHE A 400 -41.87 -14.17 -9.92
C PHE A 400 -41.29 -13.10 -10.84
N ARG A 401 -42.13 -12.55 -11.69
CA ARG A 401 -41.82 -11.43 -12.58
C ARG A 401 -42.64 -10.24 -12.15
N PRO A 402 -42.01 -9.05 -11.94
CA PRO A 402 -42.74 -7.83 -11.59
C PRO A 402 -43.63 -7.33 -12.72
#